data_abf142af70aa6a24187872010fb0b41f
#
_entry.id   abf142af70aa6a24187872010fb0b41f
#
_cell.length_a   1.000
_cell.length_b   1.000
_cell.length_c   1.000
_cell.angle_alpha   90.00
_cell.angle_beta   90.00
_cell.angle_gamma   90.00
#
_symmetry.space_group_name_H-M   'P 1'
#
loop_
_entity.id
_entity.type
_entity.pdbx_description
1 polymer ?
#
loop_
_entity_poly.entity_id
_entity_poly.type
_entity_poly.pdbx_seq_one_letter_code
_entity_poly.pdbx_strand_id
1 'polypeptide(L)'
;KKRKGVTVRDRVRKNNDGIHFRTILCISAVFQKRIHTFAEPSRLQACHLQTSYKKLTDSRQARTMESRKELAAEKKRCGSHNGTQSVLCTYCDLTGLDKETIKHAGNCFAAGMGNGEGTCGSIVGAGIVYGLAVRDRAKAVKGMRQIMEKFQERNGATRCKLLKGVGTGVVLRECPMCVSDASEFLEELLEKEA
;
A
#
# COMPACT_ATOMS: atom_id res chain seq x y z
N LYS A 1 20.16 -21.90 -43.06
CA LYS A 1 20.63 -22.06 -41.64
C LYS A 1 19.57 -21.46 -40.72
N LYS A 2 18.74 -22.32 -40.10
CA LYS A 2 17.71 -21.91 -39.15
C LYS A 2 18.38 -21.65 -37.77
N ARG A 3 18.29 -20.43 -37.23
CA ARG A 3 18.67 -20.13 -35.85
C ARG A 3 17.54 -20.61 -34.92
N LYS A 4 17.84 -21.57 -34.05
CA LYS A 4 16.92 -22.00 -32.98
C LYS A 4 16.87 -20.88 -31.92
N GLY A 5 15.71 -20.30 -31.68
CA GLY A 5 15.47 -19.33 -30.63
C GLY A 5 15.53 -20.01 -29.24
N VAL A 6 16.35 -19.48 -28.38
CA VAL A 6 16.44 -19.90 -26.96
C VAL A 6 15.27 -19.28 -26.21
N THR A 7 14.44 -20.09 -25.57
CA THR A 7 13.28 -19.61 -24.82
C THR A 7 13.71 -19.08 -23.44
N VAL A 8 12.89 -18.19 -22.88
CA VAL A 8 13.11 -17.55 -21.56
C VAL A 8 13.28 -18.59 -20.44
N ARG A 9 12.71 -19.80 -20.58
CA ARG A 9 12.84 -20.91 -19.62
C ARG A 9 14.26 -21.47 -19.52
N ASP A 10 15.03 -21.45 -20.58
CA ASP A 10 16.40 -21.99 -20.59
C ASP A 10 17.40 -21.05 -19.93
N ARG A 11 17.06 -19.76 -19.76
CA ARG A 11 17.93 -18.77 -19.12
C ARG A 11 17.87 -18.81 -17.57
N VAL A 12 16.76 -19.28 -17.00
CA VAL A 12 16.56 -19.38 -15.55
C VAL A 12 17.25 -20.62 -14.95
N ARG A 13 17.44 -21.68 -15.72
CA ARG A 13 18.05 -22.94 -15.24
C ARG A 13 19.56 -22.92 -15.10
N LYS A 14 20.28 -21.99 -15.72
CA LYS A 14 21.75 -21.93 -15.68
C LYS A 14 22.37 -21.11 -14.55
N ASN A 15 21.57 -20.39 -13.74
CA ASN A 15 22.11 -19.55 -12.68
C ASN A 15 21.95 -20.16 -11.26
N ASN A 16 21.53 -21.41 -11.14
CA ASN A 16 21.22 -22.00 -9.81
C ASN A 16 22.22 -23.04 -9.31
N ASP A 17 23.34 -23.24 -9.99
CA ASP A 17 24.34 -24.21 -9.55
C ASP A 17 25.59 -23.51 -9.02
N GLY A 18 25.74 -23.46 -7.71
CA GLY A 18 27.08 -23.50 -7.12
C GLY A 18 27.53 -22.44 -6.10
N ILE A 19 26.76 -21.44 -5.73
CA ILE A 19 27.27 -20.38 -4.82
C ILE A 19 26.56 -20.28 -3.45
N HIS A 20 25.38 -20.87 -3.28
CA HIS A 20 24.56 -20.61 -2.08
C HIS A 20 24.81 -21.49 -0.85
N PHE A 21 25.50 -22.62 -0.96
CA PHE A 21 25.63 -23.52 0.22
C PHE A 21 26.84 -23.26 1.13
N ARG A 22 27.89 -22.59 0.64
CA ARG A 22 29.08 -22.31 1.48
C ARG A 22 29.00 -20.99 2.25
N THR A 23 28.24 -20.01 1.75
CA THR A 23 28.14 -18.67 2.38
C THR A 23 27.17 -18.66 3.56
N ILE A 24 26.11 -19.47 3.53
CA ILE A 24 25.11 -19.54 4.62
C ILE A 24 25.67 -20.21 5.89
N LEU A 25 26.55 -21.20 5.74
CA LEU A 25 27.19 -21.89 6.89
C LEU A 25 28.23 -21.02 7.61
N CYS A 26 28.88 -20.08 6.93
CA CYS A 26 29.84 -19.16 7.56
C CYS A 26 29.18 -18.04 8.37
N ILE A 27 27.99 -17.56 7.96
CA ILE A 27 27.25 -16.51 8.68
C ILE A 27 26.61 -17.06 9.95
N SER A 28 26.15 -18.32 9.94
CA SER A 28 25.57 -18.98 11.11
C SER A 28 26.60 -19.18 12.24
N ALA A 29 27.86 -19.52 11.91
CA ALA A 29 28.90 -19.78 12.92
C ALA A 29 29.44 -18.50 13.59
N VAL A 30 29.41 -17.36 12.88
CA VAL A 30 29.84 -16.05 13.44
C VAL A 30 28.73 -15.43 14.28
N PHE A 31 27.47 -15.68 13.93
CA PHE A 31 26.34 -15.14 14.68
C PHE A 31 26.10 -15.89 16.00
N GLN A 32 26.38 -17.20 16.04
CA GLN A 32 26.19 -18.03 17.24
C GLN A 32 27.20 -17.71 18.36
N LYS A 33 28.37 -17.17 18.04
CA LYS A 33 29.40 -16.81 19.06
C LYS A 33 29.22 -15.44 19.70
N ARG A 34 28.30 -14.59 19.20
CA ARG A 34 28.09 -13.22 19.71
C ARG A 34 26.86 -13.03 20.60
N ILE A 35 26.07 -14.10 20.81
CA ILE A 35 24.83 -14.04 21.60
C ILE A 35 25.05 -14.30 23.10
N HIS A 36 26.24 -14.75 23.52
CA HIS A 36 26.50 -15.15 24.92
C HIS A 36 26.95 -14.02 25.85
N THR A 37 26.90 -12.75 25.45
CA THR A 37 27.32 -11.62 26.33
C THR A 37 26.27 -10.52 26.48
N PHE A 38 25.02 -10.73 26.10
CA PHE A 38 23.94 -9.84 26.48
C PHE A 38 23.23 -10.40 27.72
N ALA A 39 23.47 -9.78 28.87
CA ALA A 39 22.72 -10.06 30.10
C ALA A 39 21.23 -9.89 29.79
N GLU A 40 20.41 -10.91 30.14
CA GLU A 40 18.95 -10.81 30.05
C GLU A 40 18.47 -9.59 30.85
N PRO A 41 17.65 -8.70 30.27
CA PRO A 41 17.06 -7.60 31.02
C PRO A 41 16.19 -8.19 32.13
N SER A 42 16.36 -7.71 33.36
CA SER A 42 15.57 -8.14 34.51
C SER A 42 14.08 -8.06 34.19
N ARG A 43 13.25 -8.97 34.74
CA ARG A 43 11.79 -9.02 34.53
C ARG A 43 11.10 -7.65 34.73
N LEU A 44 11.66 -6.80 35.58
CA LEU A 44 11.21 -5.43 35.85
C LEU A 44 11.45 -4.49 34.64
N GLN A 45 12.59 -4.63 33.92
CA GLN A 45 12.86 -3.82 32.73
C GLN A 45 12.00 -4.23 31.54
N ALA A 46 11.72 -5.53 31.38
CA ALA A 46 10.81 -6.02 30.35
C ALA A 46 9.36 -5.52 30.57
N CYS A 47 8.92 -5.45 31.83
CA CYS A 47 7.59 -4.93 32.17
C CYS A 47 7.48 -3.42 31.90
N HIS A 48 8.52 -2.64 32.19
CA HIS A 48 8.55 -1.19 31.90
C HIS A 48 8.57 -0.90 30.38
N LEU A 49 9.29 -1.70 29.59
CA LEU A 49 9.30 -1.56 28.12
C LEU A 49 7.96 -1.92 27.51
N GLN A 50 7.29 -2.97 28.00
CA GLN A 50 5.96 -3.36 27.54
C GLN A 50 4.89 -2.30 27.91
N THR A 51 4.98 -1.71 29.11
CA THR A 51 4.05 -0.65 29.54
C THR A 51 4.24 0.64 28.73
N SER A 52 5.49 1.00 28.43
CA SER A 52 5.81 2.16 27.59
C SER A 52 5.37 1.94 26.14
N TYR A 53 5.54 0.72 25.60
CA TYR A 53 5.10 0.37 24.26
C TYR A 53 3.56 0.38 24.15
N LYS A 54 2.87 -0.16 25.16
CA LYS A 54 1.40 -0.14 25.25
C LYS A 54 0.85 1.28 25.38
N LYS A 55 1.51 2.15 26.16
CA LYS A 55 1.13 3.57 26.32
C LYS A 55 1.34 4.38 25.04
N LEU A 56 2.38 4.05 24.22
CA LEU A 56 2.63 4.64 22.90
C LEU A 56 1.63 4.15 21.84
N THR A 57 1.16 2.90 21.93
CA THR A 57 0.13 2.37 21.03
C THR A 57 -1.26 2.92 21.40
N ASP A 58 -1.61 3.02 22.69
CA ASP A 58 -2.89 3.57 23.16
C ASP A 58 -3.03 5.07 22.84
N SER A 59 -1.95 5.85 22.90
CA SER A 59 -1.99 7.28 22.52
C SER A 59 -2.13 7.51 21.02
N ARG A 60 -1.85 6.50 20.17
CA ARG A 60 -2.12 6.53 18.74
C ARG A 60 -3.58 6.20 18.38
N GLN A 61 -4.27 5.43 19.21
CA GLN A 61 -5.63 4.93 18.93
C GLN A 61 -6.74 5.90 19.34
N ALA A 62 -6.46 6.92 20.16
CA ALA A 62 -7.47 7.88 20.62
C ALA A 62 -7.54 9.18 19.80
N ARG A 63 -6.84 9.27 18.65
CA ARG A 63 -6.96 10.41 17.72
C ARG A 63 -8.04 10.10 16.70
N THR A 64 -9.24 10.69 16.87
CA THR A 64 -10.15 10.91 15.73
C THR A 64 -9.33 11.45 14.58
N MET A 65 -9.25 10.71 13.48
CA MET A 65 -8.41 11.12 12.36
C MET A 65 -9.02 12.37 11.74
N GLU A 66 -8.33 13.49 11.86
CA GLU A 66 -8.67 14.67 11.07
C GLU A 66 -8.68 14.28 9.58
N SER A 67 -9.77 14.57 8.88
CA SER A 67 -9.93 14.18 7.48
C SER A 67 -8.86 14.82 6.59
N ARG A 68 -8.19 14.01 5.81
CA ARG A 68 -7.12 14.41 4.87
C ARG A 68 -7.53 14.29 3.41
N LYS A 69 -8.82 14.03 3.15
CA LYS A 69 -9.36 13.82 1.79
C LYS A 69 -9.08 14.98 0.84
N GLU A 70 -9.19 16.23 1.32
CA GLU A 70 -8.93 17.40 0.49
C GLU A 70 -7.43 17.58 0.20
N LEU A 71 -6.56 17.25 1.15
CA LEU A 71 -5.11 17.24 0.93
C LEU A 71 -4.73 16.22 -0.16
N ALA A 72 -5.37 15.06 -0.17
CA ALA A 72 -5.18 14.06 -1.22
C ALA A 72 -5.68 14.58 -2.58
N ALA A 73 -6.87 15.15 -2.62
CA ALA A 73 -7.45 15.73 -3.84
C ALA A 73 -6.58 16.85 -4.42
N GLU A 74 -6.01 17.71 -3.57
CA GLU A 74 -5.13 18.80 -3.99
C GLU A 74 -3.85 18.30 -4.66
N LYS A 75 -3.21 17.25 -4.14
CA LYS A 75 -2.06 16.60 -4.80
C LYS A 75 -2.39 16.15 -6.22
N LYS A 76 -3.63 15.71 -6.46
CA LYS A 76 -4.09 15.32 -7.79
C LYS A 76 -4.39 16.56 -8.65
N ARG A 77 -4.99 17.60 -8.08
CA ARG A 77 -5.38 18.83 -8.77
C ARG A 77 -4.16 19.58 -9.29
N CYS A 78 -3.12 19.72 -8.48
CA CYS A 78 -1.87 20.38 -8.89
C CYS A 78 -0.99 19.54 -9.83
N GLY A 79 -1.41 18.32 -10.21
CA GLY A 79 -0.70 17.46 -11.17
C GLY A 79 0.58 16.80 -10.65
N SER A 80 0.96 17.01 -9.40
CA SER A 80 2.20 16.46 -8.80
C SER A 80 2.16 14.95 -8.58
N HIS A 81 0.96 14.36 -8.54
CA HIS A 81 0.71 12.96 -8.25
C HIS A 81 -0.38 12.39 -9.17
N ASN A 82 -0.29 11.10 -9.52
CA ASN A 82 -1.43 10.39 -10.10
C ASN A 82 -2.46 10.05 -9.01
N GLY A 83 -3.64 9.53 -9.39
CA GLY A 83 -4.72 9.26 -8.43
C GLY A 83 -4.32 8.30 -7.30
N THR A 84 -3.55 7.26 -7.62
CA THR A 84 -3.04 6.30 -6.64
C THR A 84 -2.02 6.95 -5.70
N GLN A 85 -1.05 7.65 -6.25
CA GLN A 85 -0.02 8.37 -5.49
C GLN A 85 -0.61 9.43 -4.56
N SER A 86 -1.67 10.13 -5.01
CA SER A 86 -2.34 11.15 -4.20
C SER A 86 -2.85 10.58 -2.88
N VAL A 87 -3.48 9.41 -2.91
CA VAL A 87 -3.92 8.71 -1.71
C VAL A 87 -2.72 8.14 -0.93
N LEU A 88 -1.86 7.35 -1.58
CA LEU A 88 -0.71 6.70 -0.95
C LEU A 88 0.18 7.69 -0.19
N CYS A 89 0.55 8.81 -0.82
CA CYS A 89 1.44 9.82 -0.21
C CYS A 89 0.75 10.66 0.86
N THR A 90 -0.58 10.70 0.90
CA THR A 90 -1.32 11.41 1.94
C THR A 90 -1.44 10.59 3.22
N TYR A 91 -1.56 9.28 3.08
CA TYR A 91 -1.70 8.34 4.21
C TYR A 91 -0.47 7.44 4.40
N CYS A 92 0.71 7.86 3.93
CA CYS A 92 1.93 7.04 4.01
C CYS A 92 2.33 6.69 5.45
N ASP A 93 2.03 7.55 6.42
CA ASP A 93 2.24 7.32 7.85
C ASP A 93 1.51 6.08 8.40
N LEU A 94 0.41 5.67 7.76
CA LEU A 94 -0.37 4.48 8.13
C LEU A 94 0.18 3.19 7.51
N THR A 95 1.06 3.30 6.52
CA THR A 95 1.54 2.13 5.76
C THR A 95 2.74 1.44 6.36
N GLY A 96 3.52 2.15 7.18
CA GLY A 96 4.81 1.69 7.68
C GLY A 96 5.94 1.70 6.64
N LEU A 97 5.71 2.26 5.45
CA LEU A 97 6.69 2.42 4.38
C LEU A 97 7.17 3.87 4.29
N ASP A 98 8.38 4.07 3.76
CA ASP A 98 8.88 5.40 3.47
C ASP A 98 8.13 6.04 2.28
N LYS A 99 8.17 7.37 2.23
CA LYS A 99 7.38 8.16 1.29
C LYS A 99 7.80 7.94 -0.16
N GLU A 100 9.05 7.67 -0.42
CA GLU A 100 9.57 7.44 -1.77
C GLU A 100 9.13 6.07 -2.30
N THR A 101 9.32 5.02 -1.50
CA THR A 101 8.86 3.66 -1.82
C THR A 101 7.36 3.65 -2.10
N ILE A 102 6.54 4.25 -1.23
CA ILE A 102 5.10 4.25 -1.41
C ILE A 102 4.66 5.06 -2.63
N LYS A 103 5.36 6.15 -2.95
CA LYS A 103 5.13 6.93 -4.16
C LYS A 103 5.43 6.11 -5.43
N HIS A 104 6.55 5.39 -5.45
CA HIS A 104 6.92 4.53 -6.58
C HIS A 104 5.96 3.36 -6.75
N ALA A 105 5.46 2.76 -5.68
CA ALA A 105 4.45 1.71 -5.73
C ALA A 105 3.18 2.15 -6.49
N GLY A 106 2.86 3.44 -6.49
CA GLY A 106 1.71 4.01 -7.19
C GLY A 106 1.90 4.28 -8.69
N ASN A 107 3.13 4.16 -9.24
CA ASN A 107 3.43 4.59 -10.61
C ASN A 107 2.61 3.85 -11.68
N CYS A 108 2.54 2.52 -11.59
CA CYS A 108 1.91 1.67 -12.61
C CYS A 108 0.36 1.75 -12.62
N PHE A 109 -0.25 2.36 -11.61
CA PHE A 109 -1.71 2.46 -11.50
C PHE A 109 -2.26 3.78 -12.04
N ALA A 110 -1.43 4.60 -12.67
CA ALA A 110 -1.87 5.82 -13.35
C ALA A 110 -2.87 5.51 -14.47
N ALA A 111 -3.84 6.42 -14.66
CA ALA A 111 -4.81 6.35 -15.75
C ALA A 111 -5.53 4.99 -15.90
N GLY A 112 -5.88 4.34 -14.79
CA GLY A 112 -6.54 3.03 -14.84
C GLY A 112 -5.63 1.96 -15.45
N MET A 113 -4.44 1.78 -14.88
CA MET A 113 -3.39 0.86 -15.34
C MET A 113 -2.87 1.16 -16.75
N GLY A 114 -2.78 2.46 -17.10
CA GLY A 114 -2.18 2.95 -18.32
C GLY A 114 -3.13 3.05 -19.52
N ASN A 115 -4.20 2.27 -19.60
CA ASN A 115 -5.11 2.20 -20.74
C ASN A 115 -6.57 2.62 -20.42
N GLY A 116 -6.87 3.01 -19.18
CA GLY A 116 -8.20 3.41 -18.75
C GLY A 116 -9.15 2.25 -18.43
N GLU A 117 -8.82 1.01 -18.79
CA GLU A 117 -9.68 -0.15 -18.58
C GLU A 117 -9.68 -0.65 -17.12
N GLY A 118 -8.63 -0.33 -16.39
CA GLY A 118 -8.51 -0.71 -14.98
C GLY A 118 -9.38 0.14 -14.05
N THR A 119 -9.45 -0.33 -12.79
CA THR A 119 -10.07 0.38 -11.68
C THR A 119 -9.41 1.76 -11.49
N CYS A 120 -10.18 2.74 -11.04
CA CYS A 120 -9.68 4.07 -10.72
C CYS A 120 -8.51 3.99 -9.73
N GLY A 121 -7.42 4.69 -10.04
CA GLY A 121 -6.20 4.65 -9.23
C GLY A 121 -6.40 5.13 -7.78
N SER A 122 -7.37 6.02 -7.52
CA SER A 122 -7.70 6.44 -6.15
C SER A 122 -8.23 5.29 -5.30
N ILE A 123 -9.08 4.43 -5.88
CA ILE A 123 -9.58 3.21 -5.23
C ILE A 123 -8.44 2.24 -4.93
N VAL A 124 -7.54 2.05 -5.90
CA VAL A 124 -6.34 1.20 -5.72
C VAL A 124 -5.47 1.72 -4.58
N GLY A 125 -5.22 3.05 -4.55
CA GLY A 125 -4.46 3.68 -3.48
C GLY A 125 -5.08 3.48 -2.10
N ALA A 126 -6.40 3.67 -1.98
CA ALA A 126 -7.13 3.44 -0.73
C ALA A 126 -7.03 1.98 -0.27
N GLY A 127 -7.17 1.02 -1.19
CA GLY A 127 -7.02 -0.41 -0.89
C GLY A 127 -5.62 -0.79 -0.41
N ILE A 128 -4.57 -0.22 -1.02
CA ILE A 128 -3.18 -0.46 -0.59
C ILE A 128 -2.96 0.09 0.83
N VAL A 129 -3.36 1.34 1.11
CA VAL A 129 -3.24 1.93 2.44
C VAL A 129 -3.98 1.09 3.47
N TYR A 130 -5.25 0.75 3.20
CA TYR A 130 -6.06 -0.04 4.12
C TYR A 130 -5.44 -1.41 4.41
N GLY A 131 -5.00 -2.13 3.38
CA GLY A 131 -4.36 -3.43 3.53
C GLY A 131 -3.08 -3.40 4.37
N LEU A 132 -2.25 -2.35 4.19
CA LEU A 132 -1.03 -2.15 4.96
C LEU A 132 -1.31 -1.73 6.41
N ALA A 133 -2.39 -0.98 6.65
CA ALA A 133 -2.78 -0.55 7.98
C ALA A 133 -3.35 -1.71 8.81
N VAL A 134 -4.29 -2.49 8.27
CA VAL A 134 -4.98 -3.55 9.02
C VAL A 134 -4.18 -4.86 9.12
N ARG A 135 -3.31 -5.14 8.15
CA ARG A 135 -2.43 -6.33 8.10
C ARG A 135 -3.14 -7.69 8.27
N ASP A 136 -4.43 -7.71 8.00
CA ASP A 136 -5.29 -8.90 8.03
C ASP A 136 -5.94 -9.07 6.66
N ARG A 137 -5.74 -10.22 6.03
CA ARG A 137 -6.24 -10.51 4.69
C ARG A 137 -7.76 -10.48 4.59
N ALA A 138 -8.45 -11.07 5.57
CA ALA A 138 -9.90 -11.17 5.53
C ALA A 138 -10.54 -9.79 5.69
N LYS A 139 -10.05 -8.99 6.63
CA LYS A 139 -10.45 -7.60 6.84
C LYS A 139 -10.13 -6.74 5.61
N ALA A 140 -8.93 -6.85 5.05
CA ALA A 140 -8.52 -6.09 3.87
C ALA A 140 -9.44 -6.35 2.67
N VAL A 141 -9.76 -7.62 2.38
CA VAL A 141 -10.66 -8.00 1.29
C VAL A 141 -12.09 -7.49 1.54
N LYS A 142 -12.59 -7.62 2.79
CA LYS A 142 -13.92 -7.11 3.16
C LYS A 142 -14.00 -5.59 3.04
N GLY A 143 -12.98 -4.87 3.55
CA GLY A 143 -12.92 -3.40 3.46
C GLY A 143 -12.80 -2.92 2.03
N MET A 144 -11.97 -3.58 1.19
CA MET A 144 -11.85 -3.24 -0.22
C MET A 144 -13.18 -3.37 -0.96
N ARG A 145 -13.97 -4.41 -0.66
CA ARG A 145 -15.33 -4.56 -1.22
C ARG A 145 -16.22 -3.38 -0.84
N GLN A 146 -16.21 -2.95 0.40
CA GLN A 146 -16.99 -1.81 0.86
C GLN A 146 -16.56 -0.50 0.16
N ILE A 147 -15.26 -0.27 -0.04
CA ILE A 147 -14.76 0.89 -0.80
C ILE A 147 -15.31 0.84 -2.24
N MET A 148 -15.22 -0.31 -2.89
CA MET A 148 -15.70 -0.50 -4.27
C MET A 148 -17.20 -0.23 -4.40
N GLU A 149 -18.00 -0.78 -3.49
CA GLU A 149 -19.46 -0.63 -3.47
C GLU A 149 -19.85 0.83 -3.27
N LYS A 150 -19.33 1.50 -2.24
CA LYS A 150 -19.59 2.92 -1.96
C LYS A 150 -19.15 3.83 -3.11
N PHE A 151 -17.98 3.52 -3.69
CA PHE A 151 -17.47 4.31 -4.80
C PHE A 151 -18.31 4.14 -6.06
N GLN A 152 -18.75 2.93 -6.38
CA GLN A 152 -19.66 2.64 -7.48
C GLN A 152 -21.02 3.34 -7.28
N GLU A 153 -21.56 3.27 -6.08
CA GLU A 153 -22.85 3.89 -5.72
C GLU A 153 -22.79 5.42 -5.86
N ARG A 154 -21.73 6.06 -5.36
CA ARG A 154 -21.58 7.53 -5.40
C ARG A 154 -21.25 8.05 -6.81
N ASN A 155 -20.41 7.35 -7.57
CA ASN A 155 -19.81 7.87 -8.80
C ASN A 155 -20.31 7.19 -10.09
N GLY A 156 -21.19 6.18 -9.99
CA GLY A 156 -21.77 5.47 -11.13
C GLY A 156 -20.83 4.47 -11.81
N ALA A 157 -19.52 4.54 -11.55
CA ALA A 157 -18.52 3.63 -12.12
C ALA A 157 -17.28 3.52 -11.23
N THR A 158 -16.53 2.43 -11.38
CA THR A 158 -15.20 2.25 -10.76
C THR A 158 -14.07 2.24 -11.81
N ARG A 159 -14.42 2.02 -13.08
CA ARG A 159 -13.48 1.96 -14.20
C ARG A 159 -13.04 3.37 -14.62
N CYS A 160 -11.72 3.59 -14.75
CA CYS A 160 -11.16 4.91 -15.00
C CYS A 160 -11.70 5.58 -16.28
N LYS A 161 -11.81 4.83 -17.40
CA LYS A 161 -12.30 5.40 -18.65
C LYS A 161 -13.76 5.88 -18.58
N LEU A 162 -14.61 5.15 -17.84
CA LEU A 162 -16.03 5.53 -17.67
C LEU A 162 -16.15 6.79 -16.82
N LEU A 163 -15.41 6.87 -15.72
CA LEU A 163 -15.36 8.06 -14.86
C LEU A 163 -14.94 9.31 -15.64
N LYS A 164 -13.96 9.16 -16.55
CA LYS A 164 -13.44 10.24 -17.39
C LYS A 164 -14.28 10.54 -18.62
N GLY A 165 -15.32 9.77 -18.91
CA GLY A 165 -16.15 9.94 -20.10
C GLY A 165 -15.45 9.57 -21.40
N VAL A 166 -14.39 8.73 -21.36
CA VAL A 166 -13.70 8.28 -22.57
C VAL A 166 -14.63 7.38 -23.37
N GLY A 167 -14.91 7.79 -24.60
CA GLY A 167 -15.85 7.12 -25.50
C GLY A 167 -17.33 7.50 -25.32
N THR A 168 -17.70 8.13 -24.21
CA THR A 168 -19.08 8.60 -23.98
C THR A 168 -19.21 10.11 -24.08
N GLY A 169 -18.10 10.86 -23.93
CA GLY A 169 -18.09 12.33 -23.85
C GLY A 169 -18.64 12.89 -22.53
N VAL A 170 -19.16 12.04 -21.64
CA VAL A 170 -19.75 12.46 -20.35
C VAL A 170 -18.83 12.09 -19.20
N VAL A 171 -18.23 13.07 -18.54
CA VAL A 171 -17.43 12.88 -17.33
C VAL A 171 -18.35 12.59 -16.16
N LEU A 172 -18.31 11.38 -15.60
CA LEU A 172 -19.10 11.02 -14.43
C LEU A 172 -18.53 11.64 -13.15
N ARG A 173 -17.20 11.62 -13.01
CA ARG A 173 -16.51 12.18 -11.85
C ARG A 173 -15.10 12.63 -12.22
N GLU A 174 -14.73 13.84 -11.85
CA GLU A 174 -13.38 14.36 -12.05
C GLU A 174 -12.34 13.65 -11.16
N CYS A 175 -11.09 13.51 -11.67
CA CYS A 175 -10.05 12.79 -10.97
C CYS A 175 -9.77 13.29 -9.53
N PRO A 176 -9.69 14.60 -9.24
CA PRO A 176 -9.50 15.07 -7.87
C PRO A 176 -10.66 14.68 -6.95
N MET A 177 -11.90 14.70 -7.46
CA MET A 177 -13.06 14.28 -6.69
C MET A 177 -13.07 12.77 -6.44
N CYS A 178 -12.65 11.97 -7.43
CA CYS A 178 -12.44 10.53 -7.22
C CYS A 178 -11.41 10.24 -6.11
N VAL A 179 -10.38 11.09 -5.98
CA VAL A 179 -9.37 10.97 -4.91
C VAL A 179 -9.99 11.34 -3.56
N SER A 180 -10.76 12.43 -3.49
CA SER A 180 -11.46 12.83 -2.26
C SER A 180 -12.41 11.73 -1.78
N ASP A 181 -13.27 11.21 -2.67
CA ASP A 181 -14.23 10.16 -2.34
C ASP A 181 -13.56 8.87 -1.85
N ALA A 182 -12.52 8.40 -2.54
CA ALA A 182 -11.78 7.20 -2.13
C ALA A 182 -11.06 7.38 -0.79
N SER A 183 -10.57 8.59 -0.52
CA SER A 183 -9.95 8.95 0.76
C SER A 183 -10.96 8.97 1.90
N GLU A 184 -12.15 9.53 1.68
CA GLU A 184 -13.24 9.54 2.64
C GLU A 184 -13.67 8.12 3.03
N PHE A 185 -13.87 7.24 2.05
CA PHE A 185 -14.24 5.85 2.31
C PHE A 185 -13.14 5.05 3.03
N LEU A 186 -11.88 5.39 2.75
CA LEU A 186 -10.73 4.83 3.49
C LEU A 186 -10.77 5.27 4.96
N GLU A 187 -10.97 6.57 5.23
CA GLU A 187 -11.04 7.12 6.58
C GLU A 187 -12.16 6.49 7.39
N GLU A 188 -13.36 6.36 6.80
CA GLU A 188 -14.50 5.69 7.45
C GLU A 188 -14.24 4.21 7.82
N LEU A 189 -13.42 3.50 7.03
CA LEU A 189 -13.02 2.13 7.36
C LEU A 189 -11.98 2.08 8.46
N LEU A 190 -11.00 2.98 8.43
CA LEU A 190 -9.95 3.05 9.45
C LEU A 190 -10.51 3.42 10.82
N GLU A 191 -11.51 4.30 10.87
CA GLU A 191 -12.21 4.66 12.11
C GLU A 191 -12.95 3.46 12.75
N LYS A 192 -13.47 2.54 11.94
CA LYS A 192 -14.13 1.32 12.44
C LYS A 192 -13.17 0.27 12.97
N GLU A 193 -11.90 0.35 12.61
CA GLU A 193 -10.85 -0.58 13.05
C GLU A 193 -10.07 -0.03 14.26
N ALA A 194 -10.24 1.26 14.60
CA ALA A 194 -9.64 1.90 15.77
C ALA A 194 -10.37 1.54 17.06
#